data_dbf50d1ab582de5072797d68a48f8d5c
#
_entry.id   dbf50d1ab582de5072797d68a48f8d5c
#
_cell.length_a   1.000
_cell.length_b   1.000
_cell.length_c   1.000
_cell.angle_alpha   90.00
_cell.angle_beta   90.00
_cell.angle_gamma   90.00
#
_symmetry.space_group_name_H-M   'P 1'
#
loop_
_entity.id
_entity.type
_entity.pdbx_description
1 polymer ?
#
loop_
_entity_poly.entity_id
_entity_poly.type
_entity_poly.pdbx_seq_one_letter_code
_entity_poly.pdbx_strand_id
1 'polypeptide(L)'
;MIKQIAIFLENKEGQASACCKVLKDAGVNLYALSIADTKEFGILRILTDNNAVALDTLKKANFLASEVELVGLEVPDEAGALSDLLIVLGDNDINVEYMYSFAGTDGHAKIAFKTGDLQKAISVLEKAGAKII
;
A
#
# COMPACT_ATOMS: atom_id res chain seq x y z
N MET A 1 -9.39 1.70 7.13
CA MET A 1 -8.41 0.82 6.44
C MET A 1 -8.24 1.25 5.00
N ILE A 2 -7.07 1.03 4.46
CA ILE A 2 -6.75 1.36 3.08
C ILE A 2 -6.90 0.09 2.24
N LYS A 3 -7.49 0.22 1.05
CA LYS A 3 -7.62 -0.89 0.11
C LYS A 3 -6.63 -0.69 -1.03
N GLN A 4 -5.65 -1.55 -1.08
CA GLN A 4 -4.58 -1.55 -2.06
C GLN A 4 -4.86 -2.60 -3.12
N ILE A 5 -4.42 -2.34 -4.35
CA ILE A 5 -4.38 -3.37 -5.39
C ILE A 5 -2.94 -3.89 -5.49
N ALA A 6 -2.79 -5.20 -5.42
CA ALA A 6 -1.52 -5.89 -5.68
C ALA A 6 -1.60 -6.57 -7.04
N ILE A 7 -0.62 -6.32 -7.89
CA ILE A 7 -0.58 -6.82 -9.26
C ILE A 7 0.69 -7.64 -9.45
N PHE A 8 0.54 -8.88 -9.90
CA PHE A 8 1.68 -9.71 -10.27
C PHE A 8 2.16 -9.35 -11.67
N LEU A 9 3.44 -9.01 -11.77
CA LEU A 9 4.09 -8.71 -13.04
C LEU A 9 5.26 -9.66 -13.26
N GLU A 10 5.47 -10.08 -14.50
CA GLU A 10 6.74 -10.72 -14.86
C GLU A 10 7.84 -9.66 -14.76
N ASN A 11 8.99 -10.06 -14.22
CA ASN A 11 10.14 -9.15 -14.11
C ASN A 11 10.86 -9.06 -15.46
N LYS A 12 10.27 -8.29 -16.36
CA LYS A 12 10.82 -8.03 -17.69
C LYS A 12 10.44 -6.63 -18.17
N GLU A 13 11.17 -6.16 -19.15
CA GLU A 13 10.94 -4.85 -19.75
C GLU A 13 9.51 -4.69 -20.26
N GLY A 14 8.93 -3.52 -20.03
CA GLY A 14 7.62 -3.14 -20.53
C GLY A 14 6.43 -3.65 -19.73
N GLN A 15 6.60 -4.51 -18.75
CA GLN A 15 5.46 -5.04 -17.96
C GLN A 15 4.79 -3.96 -17.12
N ALA A 16 5.55 -3.18 -16.37
CA ALA A 16 5.01 -2.10 -15.56
C ALA A 16 4.35 -1.03 -16.42
N SER A 17 4.96 -0.66 -17.55
CA SER A 17 4.38 0.35 -18.44
C SER A 17 3.10 -0.15 -19.11
N ALA A 18 3.02 -1.42 -19.49
CA ALA A 18 1.81 -2.01 -20.07
C ALA A 18 0.66 -1.99 -19.04
N CYS A 19 0.95 -2.34 -17.79
CA CYS A 19 -0.01 -2.30 -16.71
C CYS A 19 -0.53 -0.88 -16.47
N CYS A 20 0.36 0.09 -16.36
CA CYS A 20 -0.02 1.50 -16.15
C CYS A 20 -0.79 2.08 -17.34
N LYS A 21 -0.47 1.66 -18.56
CA LYS A 21 -1.22 2.09 -19.75
C LYS A 21 -2.67 1.61 -19.71
N VAL A 22 -2.91 0.38 -19.30
CA VAL A 22 -4.26 -0.17 -19.15
C VAL A 22 -5.07 0.68 -18.15
N LEU A 23 -4.48 1.04 -17.03
CA LEU A 23 -5.13 1.88 -16.02
C LEU A 23 -5.37 3.30 -16.53
N LYS A 24 -4.40 3.88 -17.22
CA LYS A 24 -4.53 5.20 -17.85
C LYS A 24 -5.70 5.24 -18.83
N ASP A 25 -5.79 4.25 -19.70
CA ASP A 25 -6.83 4.19 -20.74
C ASP A 25 -8.24 4.03 -20.11
N ALA A 26 -8.31 3.48 -18.91
CA ALA A 26 -9.55 3.36 -18.13
C ALA A 26 -9.86 4.58 -17.26
N GLY A 27 -9.00 5.61 -17.28
CA GLY A 27 -9.19 6.82 -16.49
C GLY A 27 -8.93 6.66 -15.00
N VAL A 28 -8.18 5.64 -14.61
CA VAL A 28 -7.83 5.38 -13.21
C VAL A 28 -6.57 6.13 -12.83
N ASN A 29 -6.64 6.95 -11.80
CA ASN A 29 -5.49 7.66 -11.26
C ASN A 29 -4.82 6.87 -10.14
N LEU A 30 -3.49 6.82 -10.16
CA LEU A 30 -2.66 6.23 -9.11
C LEU A 30 -2.11 7.34 -8.23
N TYR A 31 -2.33 7.28 -6.94
CA TYR A 31 -1.76 8.26 -6.00
C TYR A 31 -0.70 7.68 -5.08
N ALA A 32 -0.41 6.40 -5.19
CA ALA A 32 0.73 5.75 -4.55
C ALA A 32 1.10 4.50 -5.33
N LEU A 33 2.36 4.17 -5.32
CA LEU A 33 2.85 2.94 -5.90
C LEU A 33 4.12 2.46 -5.20
N SER A 34 4.30 1.16 -5.22
CA SER A 34 5.52 0.50 -4.80
C SER A 34 5.70 -0.73 -5.66
N ILE A 35 6.89 -0.95 -6.17
CA ILE A 35 7.23 -2.16 -6.90
C ILE A 35 8.40 -2.84 -6.21
N ALA A 36 8.25 -4.13 -5.94
CA ALA A 36 9.31 -4.95 -5.37
C ALA A 36 9.37 -6.25 -6.15
N ASP A 37 10.56 -6.71 -6.42
CA ASP A 37 10.75 -7.87 -7.27
C ASP A 37 11.52 -9.00 -6.57
N THR A 38 11.20 -10.21 -7.02
CA THR A 38 12.10 -11.36 -6.97
C THR A 38 12.73 -11.49 -8.35
N LYS A 39 13.61 -12.48 -8.56
CA LYS A 39 14.28 -12.66 -9.86
C LYS A 39 13.32 -12.81 -11.03
N GLU A 40 12.17 -13.44 -10.83
CA GLU A 40 11.25 -13.82 -11.89
C GLU A 40 9.98 -12.95 -11.94
N PHE A 41 9.54 -12.48 -10.78
CA PHE A 41 8.27 -11.74 -10.66
C PHE A 41 8.45 -10.46 -9.88
N GLY A 42 7.67 -9.46 -10.24
CA GLY A 42 7.49 -8.26 -9.46
C GLY A 42 6.08 -8.20 -8.90
N ILE A 43 5.94 -7.50 -7.79
CA ILE A 43 4.63 -7.14 -7.26
C ILE A 43 4.52 -5.63 -7.30
N LEU A 44 3.59 -5.14 -8.10
CA LEU A 44 3.24 -3.73 -8.16
C LEU A 44 2.08 -3.51 -7.21
N ARG A 45 2.29 -2.70 -6.19
CA ARG A 45 1.27 -2.30 -5.24
C ARG A 45 0.85 -0.88 -5.52
N ILE A 46 -0.44 -0.65 -5.69
CA ILE A 46 -0.97 0.66 -6.05
C ILE A 46 -2.16 1.05 -5.17
N LEU A 47 -2.28 2.36 -4.95
CA LEU A 47 -3.49 2.97 -4.41
C LEU A 47 -4.13 3.78 -5.52
N THR A 48 -5.41 3.57 -5.76
CA THR A 48 -6.13 4.19 -6.87
C THR A 48 -7.35 4.96 -6.39
N ASP A 49 -7.84 5.83 -7.24
CA ASP A 49 -9.09 6.55 -6.99
C ASP A 49 -10.35 5.72 -7.31
N ASN A 50 -10.19 4.56 -7.97
CA ASN A 50 -11.32 3.68 -8.31
C ASN A 50 -10.86 2.23 -8.46
N ASN A 51 -10.85 1.51 -7.36
CA ASN A 51 -10.40 0.11 -7.34
C ASN A 51 -11.30 -0.82 -8.16
N ALA A 52 -12.60 -0.58 -8.17
CA ALA A 52 -13.52 -1.45 -8.92
C ALA A 52 -13.23 -1.42 -10.41
N VAL A 53 -13.06 -0.24 -10.98
CA VAL A 53 -12.68 -0.08 -12.40
C VAL A 53 -11.29 -0.62 -12.66
N ALA A 54 -10.34 -0.34 -11.75
CA ALA A 54 -8.97 -0.81 -11.90
C ALA A 54 -8.89 -2.34 -11.94
N LEU A 55 -9.54 -3.02 -11.01
CA LEU A 55 -9.55 -4.50 -10.97
C LEU A 55 -10.20 -5.10 -12.21
N ASP A 56 -11.35 -4.59 -12.63
CA ASP A 56 -12.04 -5.07 -13.84
C ASP A 56 -11.18 -4.89 -15.09
N THR A 57 -10.58 -3.73 -15.24
CA THR A 57 -9.73 -3.40 -16.40
C THR A 57 -8.46 -4.25 -16.44
N LEU A 58 -7.82 -4.44 -15.30
CA LEU A 58 -6.63 -5.28 -15.19
C LEU A 58 -6.95 -6.73 -15.51
N LYS A 59 -8.05 -7.24 -15.00
CA LYS A 59 -8.50 -8.61 -15.28
C LYS A 59 -8.77 -8.83 -16.77
N LYS A 60 -9.46 -7.90 -17.42
CA LYS A 60 -9.72 -7.96 -18.87
C LYS A 60 -8.45 -7.92 -19.71
N ALA A 61 -7.40 -7.28 -19.20
CA ALA A 61 -6.10 -7.21 -19.86
C ALA A 61 -5.17 -8.38 -19.46
N ASN A 62 -5.71 -9.40 -18.77
CA ASN A 62 -4.99 -10.61 -18.33
C ASN A 62 -3.89 -10.36 -17.30
N PHE A 63 -4.01 -9.30 -16.52
CA PHE A 63 -3.15 -9.12 -15.33
C PHE A 63 -3.78 -9.83 -14.12
N LEU A 64 -2.94 -10.46 -13.33
CA LEU A 64 -3.36 -11.06 -12.07
C LEU A 64 -3.29 -10.00 -10.98
N ALA A 65 -4.45 -9.56 -10.49
CA ALA A 65 -4.56 -8.51 -9.52
C ALA A 65 -5.55 -8.86 -8.42
N SER A 66 -5.29 -8.39 -7.20
CA SER A 66 -6.18 -8.58 -6.06
C SER A 66 -6.21 -7.34 -5.17
N GLU A 67 -7.32 -7.17 -4.45
CA GLU A 67 -7.45 -6.12 -3.46
C GLU A 67 -6.96 -6.63 -2.09
N VAL A 68 -6.16 -5.84 -1.41
CA VAL A 68 -5.56 -6.18 -0.10
C VAL A 68 -5.82 -5.04 0.87
N GLU A 69 -6.33 -5.37 2.05
CA GLU A 69 -6.53 -4.37 3.10
C GLU A 69 -5.24 -4.10 3.86
N LEU A 70 -4.96 -2.83 4.08
CA LEU A 70 -3.80 -2.33 4.81
C LEU A 70 -4.24 -1.43 5.96
N VAL A 71 -3.37 -1.30 6.96
CA VAL A 71 -3.50 -0.24 7.95
C VAL A 71 -2.93 1.04 7.36
N GLY A 72 -3.70 2.11 7.43
CA GLY A 72 -3.24 3.44 7.07
C GLY A 72 -3.07 4.31 8.29
N LEU A 73 -1.97 5.05 8.37
CA LEU A 73 -1.72 6.01 9.43
C LEU A 73 -1.27 7.35 8.89
N GLU A 74 -1.51 8.38 9.68
CA GLU A 74 -0.90 9.68 9.49
C GLU A 74 0.05 9.94 10.65
N VAL A 75 1.31 10.28 10.33
CA VAL A 75 2.36 10.54 11.31
C VAL A 75 2.98 11.91 11.07
N PRO A 76 3.48 12.60 12.11
CA PRO A 76 4.28 13.79 11.89
C PRO A 76 5.48 13.48 11.02
N ASP A 77 5.77 14.33 10.04
CA ASP A 77 6.96 14.21 9.20
C ASP A 77 8.17 14.79 9.94
N GLU A 78 8.61 14.05 10.94
CA GLU A 78 9.73 14.43 11.80
C GLU A 78 10.55 13.22 12.23
N ALA A 79 11.79 13.46 12.61
CA ALA A 79 12.68 12.37 13.03
C ALA A 79 12.12 11.63 14.24
N GLY A 80 12.08 10.30 14.14
CA GLY A 80 11.63 9.42 15.22
C GLY A 80 10.15 9.08 15.23
N ALA A 81 9.28 9.82 14.54
CA ALA A 81 7.84 9.59 14.59
C ALA A 81 7.48 8.17 14.12
N LEU A 82 8.04 7.71 13.02
CA LEU A 82 7.81 6.35 12.53
C LEU A 82 8.43 5.31 13.46
N SER A 83 9.63 5.56 13.97
CA SER A 83 10.31 4.67 14.91
C SER A 83 9.45 4.39 16.14
N ASP A 84 8.84 5.41 16.72
CA ASP A 84 8.00 5.27 17.90
C ASP A 84 6.81 4.34 17.65
N LEU A 85 6.17 4.46 16.49
CA LEU A 85 5.06 3.58 16.11
C LEU A 85 5.49 2.15 15.84
N LEU A 86 6.64 1.96 15.20
CA LEU A 86 7.18 0.62 14.94
C LEU A 86 7.55 -0.09 16.24
N ILE A 87 8.06 0.64 17.23
CA ILE A 87 8.33 0.10 18.58
C ILE A 87 7.03 -0.39 19.23
N VAL A 88 5.97 0.41 19.17
CA VAL A 88 4.66 0.01 19.68
C VAL A 88 4.17 -1.29 19.04
N LEU A 89 4.30 -1.41 17.74
CA LEU A 89 3.90 -2.63 17.02
C LEU A 89 4.74 -3.83 17.47
N GLY A 90 6.05 -3.67 17.53
CA GLY A 90 6.98 -4.74 17.96
C GLY A 90 6.73 -5.19 19.40
N ASP A 91 6.49 -4.26 20.30
CA ASP A 91 6.19 -4.56 21.72
C ASP A 91 4.88 -5.32 21.90
N ASN A 92 4.00 -5.29 20.92
CA ASN A 92 2.73 -6.00 20.92
C ASN A 92 2.72 -7.22 19.98
N ASP A 93 3.90 -7.70 19.59
CA ASP A 93 4.08 -8.88 18.73
C ASP A 93 3.38 -8.75 17.36
N ILE A 94 3.38 -7.55 16.81
CA ILE A 94 2.82 -7.28 15.49
C ILE A 94 3.95 -7.11 14.49
N ASN A 95 4.01 -8.01 13.51
CA ASN A 95 4.98 -7.94 12.43
C ASN A 95 4.48 -7.09 11.28
N VAL A 96 5.33 -6.22 10.77
CA VAL A 96 5.09 -5.46 9.55
C VAL A 96 5.66 -6.24 8.37
N GLU A 97 4.79 -6.74 7.51
CA GLU A 97 5.21 -7.52 6.34
C GLU A 97 5.82 -6.63 5.26
N TYR A 98 5.23 -5.48 5.02
CA TYR A 98 5.77 -4.40 4.19
C TYR A 98 5.06 -3.10 4.52
N MET A 99 5.70 -1.98 4.17
CA MET A 99 5.12 -0.66 4.33
C MET A 99 5.68 0.30 3.30
N TYR A 100 4.93 1.34 3.02
CA TYR A 100 5.37 2.46 2.19
C TYR A 100 4.62 3.73 2.55
N SER A 101 5.22 4.86 2.22
CA SER A 101 4.60 6.16 2.40
C SER A 101 3.85 6.59 1.14
N PHE A 102 2.84 7.40 1.32
CA PHE A 102 2.10 8.02 0.23
C PHE A 102 1.65 9.42 0.64
N ALA A 103 1.29 10.22 -0.32
CA ALA A 103 0.78 11.59 -0.22
C ALA A 103 0.76 12.20 1.19
N GLY A 104 1.85 12.81 1.62
CA GLY A 104 1.90 13.61 2.83
C GLY A 104 1.45 15.06 2.56
N THR A 105 0.88 15.71 3.56
CA THR A 105 0.49 17.12 3.50
C THR A 105 0.79 17.83 4.83
N ASP A 106 1.20 19.08 4.75
CA ASP A 106 1.31 19.98 5.91
C ASP A 106 2.10 19.41 7.10
N GLY A 107 3.32 18.91 6.83
CA GLY A 107 4.19 18.38 7.88
C GLY A 107 3.78 17.00 8.41
N HIS A 108 2.89 16.31 7.72
CA HIS A 108 2.47 14.94 8.04
C HIS A 108 2.76 14.00 6.87
N ALA A 109 3.14 12.77 7.19
CA ALA A 109 3.31 11.70 6.22
C ALA A 109 2.20 10.67 6.41
N LYS A 110 1.71 10.15 5.30
CA LYS A 110 0.76 9.02 5.32
C LYS A 110 1.51 7.75 5.01
N ILE A 111 1.22 6.71 5.78
CA ILE A 111 1.89 5.42 5.69
C ILE A 111 0.86 4.32 5.62
N ALA A 112 1.07 3.38 4.72
CA ALA A 112 0.29 2.16 4.62
C ALA A 112 1.16 0.97 4.93
N PHE A 113 0.66 0.01 5.70
CA PHE A 113 1.40 -1.21 5.95
C PHE A 113 0.49 -2.45 6.03
N LYS A 114 1.10 -3.59 5.71
CA LYS A 114 0.47 -4.90 5.78
C LYS A 114 0.91 -5.63 7.03
N THR A 115 -0.04 -6.23 7.72
CA THR A 115 0.20 -7.10 8.86
C THR A 115 -0.81 -8.26 8.88
N GLY A 116 -0.49 -9.32 9.59
CA GLY A 116 -1.36 -10.49 9.70
C GLY A 116 -2.65 -10.25 10.49
N ASP A 117 -2.64 -9.32 11.43
CA ASP A 117 -3.81 -8.99 12.25
C ASP A 117 -4.08 -7.48 12.24
N LEU A 118 -4.87 -7.05 11.26
CA LEU A 118 -5.19 -5.64 11.05
C LEU A 118 -5.92 -5.02 12.24
N GLN A 119 -6.88 -5.74 12.82
CA GLN A 119 -7.68 -5.21 13.91
C GLN A 119 -6.85 -5.01 15.19
N LYS A 120 -5.97 -5.96 15.48
CA LYS A 120 -5.05 -5.84 16.61
C LYS A 120 -4.11 -4.66 16.41
N ALA A 121 -3.55 -4.51 15.21
CA ALA A 121 -2.65 -3.40 14.89
C ALA A 121 -3.35 -2.04 15.05
N ILE A 122 -4.56 -1.89 14.53
CA ILE A 122 -5.35 -0.67 14.65
C ILE A 122 -5.60 -0.35 16.12
N SER A 123 -6.05 -1.34 16.90
CA SER A 123 -6.34 -1.14 18.32
C SER A 123 -5.11 -0.70 19.13
N VAL A 124 -3.98 -1.35 18.88
CA VAL A 124 -2.72 -1.04 19.57
C VAL A 124 -2.24 0.38 19.20
N LEU A 125 -2.31 0.73 17.93
CA LEU A 125 -1.89 2.05 17.46
C LEU A 125 -2.79 3.17 17.96
N GLU A 126 -4.10 2.96 17.97
CA GLU A 126 -5.06 3.94 18.51
C GLU A 126 -4.80 4.20 19.99
N LYS A 127 -4.55 3.16 20.78
CA LYS A 127 -4.20 3.29 22.20
C LYS A 127 -2.90 4.07 22.42
N ALA A 128 -2.00 4.01 21.46
CA ALA A 128 -0.74 4.77 21.50
C ALA A 128 -0.88 6.20 20.95
N GLY A 129 -2.09 6.62 20.59
CA GLY A 129 -2.36 7.96 20.10
C GLY A 129 -2.13 8.16 18.61
N ALA A 130 -1.91 7.10 17.85
CA ALA A 130 -1.72 7.20 16.41
C ALA A 130 -3.04 7.57 15.70
N LYS A 131 -2.92 8.33 14.62
CA LYS A 131 -4.07 8.69 13.79
C LYS A 131 -4.22 7.66 12.67
N ILE A 132 -5.26 6.85 12.76
CA ILE A 132 -5.62 5.87 11.74
C ILE A 132 -6.43 6.54 10.65
N ILE A 133 -6.17 6.20 9.41
CA ILE A 133 -6.88 6.76 8.25
C ILE A 133 -7.52 5.67 7.41
#